data_824dc425bfbd96f93779807f53fda549
#
_entry.id   824dc425bfbd96f93779807f53fda549
#
_cell.length_a   1.000
_cell.length_b   1.000
_cell.length_c   1.000
_cell.angle_alpha   90.00
_cell.angle_beta   90.00
_cell.angle_gamma   90.00
#
_symmetry.space_group_name_H-M   'P 1'
#
loop_
_entity.id
_entity.type
_entity.pdbx_description
1 polymer ?
#
loop_
_entity_poly.entity_id
_entity_poly.type
_entity_poly.pdbx_seq_one_letter_code
_entity_poly.pdbx_strand_id
1 'polypeptide(L)'
;MSAVTVRAPAKINLHLGVGAPRPDGFHPLTTVYHAVGLCDDVTATPADGWGVSMAVPDWVSAADLPADGANIVDRAATLLAAHHGIPLTGLVSVTKAIPVAGGMAGGSADAAAALVALDRVWDVRTSDEDLLAIAAQLGSDVPFALVGGTAVGTGRGEVVEPVADHGTWWWVVVPSDEGLSTPAVYRHFDEMFPDAAPEPCGADALLAAVASCDPHRLADVLHNDLQLPAIDLRPDLGELIDRGQGVGALRGLVSGSGPTCVFLCESADHARSVAASLEQDHPLVLVANGPVAGAHLVEYA
;
A
#
# COMPACT_ATOMS: atom_id res chain seq x y z
N MET A 1 11.70 26.20 13.87
CA MET A 1 11.71 25.31 12.72
C MET A 1 10.41 25.52 11.94
N SER A 2 10.42 25.36 10.62
CA SER A 2 9.23 25.48 9.76
C SER A 2 8.46 24.16 9.71
N ALA A 3 7.21 24.21 9.28
CA ALA A 3 6.45 22.99 8.97
C ALA A 3 7.16 22.17 7.86
N VAL A 4 7.03 20.87 7.92
CA VAL A 4 7.60 19.93 6.97
C VAL A 4 6.48 19.04 6.42
N THR A 5 6.34 19.00 5.10
CA THR A 5 5.39 18.12 4.42
C THR A 5 6.12 16.97 3.74
N VAL A 6 5.64 15.76 3.96
CA VAL A 6 6.12 14.52 3.35
C VAL A 6 4.98 13.86 2.64
N ARG A 7 5.22 13.43 1.41
CA ARG A 7 4.31 12.64 0.57
C ARG A 7 4.69 11.18 0.63
N ALA A 8 3.72 10.29 0.83
CA ALA A 8 3.93 8.86 0.75
C ALA A 8 2.92 8.19 -0.18
N PRO A 9 3.36 7.24 -1.02
CA PRO A 9 2.52 6.59 -2.02
C PRO A 9 1.71 5.43 -1.44
N ALA A 10 0.62 5.13 -2.14
CA ALA A 10 -0.04 3.83 -2.03
C ALA A 10 0.84 2.72 -2.60
N LYS A 11 0.56 1.48 -2.20
CA LYS A 11 1.16 0.29 -2.81
C LYS A 11 0.09 -0.60 -3.43
N ILE A 12 0.51 -1.37 -4.41
CA ILE A 12 -0.17 -2.58 -4.87
C ILE A 12 0.80 -3.76 -4.77
N ASN A 13 0.28 -4.99 -4.84
CA ASN A 13 1.12 -6.18 -4.90
C ASN A 13 1.09 -6.70 -6.34
N LEU A 14 2.24 -6.71 -7.02
CA LEU A 14 2.38 -7.34 -8.34
C LEU A 14 2.46 -8.87 -8.20
N HIS A 15 2.98 -9.32 -7.06
CA HIS A 15 3.05 -10.71 -6.65
C HIS A 15 2.76 -10.81 -5.15
N LEU A 16 1.96 -11.79 -4.77
CA LEU A 16 1.75 -12.16 -3.37
C LEU A 16 1.62 -13.68 -3.26
N GLY A 17 2.73 -14.31 -2.92
CA GLY A 17 2.80 -15.72 -2.53
C GLY A 17 2.61 -15.85 -1.02
N VAL A 18 1.80 -16.81 -0.59
CA VAL A 18 1.45 -17.05 0.81
C VAL A 18 1.80 -18.48 1.17
N GLY A 19 2.68 -18.69 2.15
CA GLY A 19 2.99 -20.00 2.70
C GLY A 19 1.99 -20.43 3.78
N ALA A 20 2.10 -21.68 4.22
CA ALA A 20 1.28 -22.19 5.34
C ALA A 20 1.52 -21.40 6.64
N PRO A 21 0.52 -21.31 7.54
CA PRO A 21 0.64 -20.55 8.77
C PRO A 21 1.74 -21.10 9.68
N ARG A 22 2.54 -20.20 10.25
CA ARG A 22 3.59 -20.51 11.22
C ARG A 22 3.01 -20.65 12.64
N PRO A 23 3.77 -21.21 13.60
CA PRO A 23 3.31 -21.32 15.01
C PRO A 23 2.98 -19.98 15.67
N ASP A 24 3.52 -18.85 15.16
CA ASP A 24 3.21 -17.50 15.63
C ASP A 24 1.88 -16.94 15.07
N GLY A 25 1.19 -17.72 14.22
CA GLY A 25 -0.09 -17.37 13.60
C GLY A 25 0.05 -16.48 12.36
N PHE A 26 1.27 -16.16 11.91
CA PHE A 26 1.52 -15.44 10.67
C PHE A 26 1.92 -16.38 9.55
N HIS A 27 1.70 -15.95 8.31
CA HIS A 27 2.15 -16.64 7.11
C HIS A 27 3.51 -16.08 6.65
N PRO A 28 4.43 -16.92 6.21
CA PRO A 28 5.57 -16.43 5.44
C PRO A 28 5.06 -15.94 4.08
N LEU A 29 5.59 -14.81 3.64
CA LEU A 29 5.21 -14.18 2.38
C LEU A 29 6.41 -14.02 1.45
N THR A 30 6.16 -14.15 0.17
CA THR A 30 6.98 -13.56 -0.89
C THR A 30 6.08 -12.60 -1.65
N THR A 31 6.36 -11.31 -1.57
CA THR A 31 5.58 -10.30 -2.29
C THR A 31 6.47 -9.41 -3.11
N VAL A 32 5.94 -8.90 -4.22
CA VAL A 32 6.54 -7.80 -4.95
C VAL A 32 5.61 -6.60 -4.83
N TYR A 33 6.03 -5.66 -4.02
CA TYR A 33 5.38 -4.38 -3.85
C TYR A 33 5.68 -3.45 -5.00
N HIS A 34 4.72 -2.59 -5.33
CA HIS A 34 4.85 -1.56 -6.34
C HIS A 34 4.17 -0.28 -5.86
N ALA A 35 4.94 0.80 -5.73
CA ALA A 35 4.43 2.10 -5.33
C ALA A 35 3.74 2.78 -6.50
N VAL A 36 2.52 3.26 -6.28
CA VAL A 36 1.72 3.94 -7.32
C VAL A 36 1.42 5.38 -6.94
N GLY A 37 1.24 6.24 -7.93
CA GLY A 37 1.10 7.70 -7.80
C GLY A 37 -0.21 8.19 -7.19
N LEU A 38 -0.82 7.40 -6.30
CA LEU A 38 -1.87 7.83 -5.36
C LEU A 38 -1.19 8.06 -4.02
N CYS A 39 -1.19 9.28 -3.50
CA CYS A 39 -0.34 9.63 -2.37
C CYS A 39 -1.12 10.39 -1.30
N ASP A 40 -0.78 10.14 -0.04
CA ASP A 40 -1.18 10.97 1.09
C ASP A 40 -0.06 11.97 1.42
N ASP A 41 -0.43 13.14 1.90
CA ASP A 41 0.49 14.16 2.38
C ASP A 41 0.37 14.31 3.89
N VAL A 42 1.52 14.23 4.58
CA VAL A 42 1.61 14.39 6.03
C VAL A 42 2.47 15.61 6.34
N THR A 43 1.89 16.57 7.04
CA THR A 43 2.57 17.80 7.46
C THR A 43 2.78 17.79 8.96
N ALA A 44 4.04 17.82 9.40
CA ALA A 44 4.41 18.03 10.79
C ALA A 44 4.78 19.49 11.04
N THR A 45 4.25 20.06 12.13
CA THR A 45 4.49 21.45 12.53
C THR A 45 4.99 21.46 13.99
N PRO A 46 6.05 22.23 14.32
CA PRO A 46 6.51 22.37 15.70
C PRO A 46 5.42 22.97 16.60
N ALA A 47 5.20 22.34 17.75
CA ALA A 47 4.28 22.82 18.80
C ALA A 47 4.70 22.27 20.16
N ASP A 48 4.28 22.91 21.26
CA ASP A 48 4.60 22.46 22.63
C ASP A 48 3.75 21.25 23.07
N GLY A 49 2.61 20.98 22.43
CA GLY A 49 1.74 19.84 22.67
C GLY A 49 1.77 18.86 21.49
N TRP A 50 1.10 17.72 21.65
CA TRP A 50 0.92 16.72 20.61
C TRP A 50 -0.53 16.70 20.09
N GLY A 51 -0.70 16.58 18.78
CA GLY A 51 -2.02 16.41 18.16
C GLY A 51 -1.92 15.91 16.71
N VAL A 52 -2.90 15.10 16.32
CA VAL A 52 -3.06 14.60 14.95
C VAL A 52 -4.42 15.03 14.42
N SER A 53 -4.46 15.52 13.20
CA SER A 53 -5.69 15.84 12.46
C SER A 53 -5.68 15.18 11.09
N MET A 54 -6.86 14.84 10.57
CA MET A 54 -7.00 14.22 9.26
C MET A 54 -7.99 15.00 8.41
N ALA A 55 -7.59 15.32 7.19
CA ALA A 55 -8.46 15.84 6.14
C ALA A 55 -8.68 14.71 5.12
N VAL A 56 -9.94 14.40 4.86
CA VAL A 56 -10.34 13.33 3.93
C VAL A 56 -11.13 13.93 2.77
N PRO A 57 -11.04 13.34 1.56
CA PRO A 57 -11.89 13.74 0.45
C PRO A 57 -13.37 13.39 0.73
N ASP A 58 -14.28 14.04 0.00
CA ASP A 58 -15.73 13.89 0.19
C ASP A 58 -16.26 12.45 -0.01
N TRP A 59 -15.51 11.62 -0.71
CA TRP A 59 -15.84 10.21 -0.94
C TRP A 59 -15.38 9.26 0.18
N VAL A 60 -14.68 9.76 1.21
CA VAL A 60 -14.30 8.99 2.41
C VAL A 60 -15.22 9.35 3.56
N SER A 61 -15.88 8.35 4.15
CA SER A 61 -16.67 8.58 5.36
C SER A 61 -15.77 8.85 6.56
N ALA A 62 -16.09 9.86 7.36
CA ALA A 62 -15.41 10.11 8.61
C ALA A 62 -15.54 8.92 9.61
N ALA A 63 -16.56 8.06 9.43
CA ALA A 63 -16.75 6.86 10.24
C ALA A 63 -15.72 5.76 9.94
N ASP A 64 -15.05 5.82 8.78
CA ASP A 64 -14.03 4.84 8.37
C ASP A 64 -12.63 5.22 8.89
N LEU A 65 -12.51 6.38 9.52
CA LEU A 65 -11.27 6.84 10.12
C LEU A 65 -11.03 6.17 11.49
N PRO A 66 -9.77 5.89 11.85
CA PRO A 66 -9.44 5.43 13.20
C PRO A 66 -9.92 6.43 14.25
N ALA A 67 -10.45 5.91 15.37
CA ALA A 67 -10.79 6.75 16.52
C ALA A 67 -9.56 7.51 17.04
N ASP A 68 -9.79 8.67 17.68
CA ASP A 68 -8.74 9.46 18.31
C ASP A 68 -7.85 8.59 19.22
N GLY A 69 -6.53 8.70 19.07
CA GLY A 69 -5.52 7.94 19.82
C GLY A 69 -5.27 6.50 19.33
N ALA A 70 -6.03 6.01 18.35
CA ALA A 70 -5.80 4.70 17.71
C ALA A 70 -5.09 4.82 16.35
N ASN A 71 -4.69 6.05 15.97
CA ASN A 71 -4.08 6.32 14.67
C ASN A 71 -2.64 5.77 14.63
N ILE A 72 -2.28 5.18 13.51
CA ILE A 72 -0.92 4.68 13.28
C ILE A 72 0.15 5.80 13.34
N VAL A 73 -0.23 7.05 13.01
CA VAL A 73 0.62 8.24 13.13
C VAL A 73 1.01 8.52 14.58
N ASP A 74 0.08 8.36 15.53
CA ASP A 74 0.37 8.49 16.97
C ASP A 74 1.40 7.46 17.42
N ARG A 75 1.26 6.22 16.94
CA ARG A 75 2.21 5.14 17.23
C ARG A 75 3.59 5.41 16.61
N ALA A 76 3.63 5.90 15.36
CA ALA A 76 4.86 6.26 14.66
C ALA A 76 5.62 7.35 15.43
N ALA A 77 4.94 8.42 15.81
CA ALA A 77 5.51 9.51 16.59
C ALA A 77 6.01 9.04 17.98
N THR A 78 5.21 8.19 18.65
CA THR A 78 5.60 7.65 19.97
C THR A 78 6.87 6.80 19.89
N LEU A 79 6.96 5.91 18.88
CA LEU A 79 8.14 5.06 18.70
C LEU A 79 9.39 5.88 18.34
N LEU A 80 9.26 6.87 17.46
CA LEU A 80 10.37 7.73 17.07
C LEU A 80 10.85 8.60 18.26
N ALA A 81 9.92 9.20 19.02
CA ALA A 81 10.25 9.98 20.20
C ALA A 81 10.94 9.12 21.28
N ALA A 82 10.44 7.89 21.50
CA ALA A 82 11.02 6.94 22.44
C ALA A 82 12.44 6.51 22.02
N HIS A 83 12.66 6.26 20.72
CA HIS A 83 13.98 5.91 20.17
C HIS A 83 15.03 6.97 20.49
N HIS A 84 14.67 8.25 20.40
CA HIS A 84 15.57 9.37 20.66
C HIS A 84 15.53 9.89 22.11
N GLY A 85 14.63 9.37 22.97
CA GLY A 85 14.49 9.83 24.35
C GLY A 85 14.02 11.28 24.47
N ILE A 86 13.22 11.76 23.51
CA ILE A 86 12.68 13.13 23.48
C ILE A 86 11.19 13.16 23.83
N PRO A 87 10.65 14.31 24.28
CA PRO A 87 9.23 14.48 24.50
C PRO A 87 8.44 14.36 23.19
N LEU A 88 7.25 13.77 23.27
CA LEU A 88 6.29 13.74 22.15
C LEU A 88 5.62 15.11 22.01
N THR A 89 6.01 15.87 21.00
CA THR A 89 5.52 17.24 20.74
C THR A 89 5.33 17.45 19.23
N GLY A 90 4.46 18.39 18.87
CA GLY A 90 4.19 18.74 17.47
C GLY A 90 2.73 18.54 17.08
N LEU A 91 2.32 19.17 16.00
CA LEU A 91 1.02 18.96 15.36
C LEU A 91 1.23 18.29 14.00
N VAL A 92 0.52 17.19 13.77
CA VAL A 92 0.56 16.47 12.50
C VAL A 92 -0.79 16.57 11.82
N SER A 93 -0.80 17.00 10.56
CA SER A 93 -1.99 16.94 9.71
C SER A 93 -1.77 15.98 8.55
N VAL A 94 -2.73 15.07 8.35
CA VAL A 94 -2.75 14.10 7.26
C VAL A 94 -3.81 14.52 6.25
N THR A 95 -3.42 14.68 4.98
CA THR A 95 -4.34 14.89 3.87
C THR A 95 -4.42 13.61 3.07
N LYS A 96 -5.57 12.93 3.14
CA LYS A 96 -5.81 11.63 2.51
C LYS A 96 -6.20 11.78 1.04
N ALA A 97 -5.62 10.95 0.19
CA ALA A 97 -6.06 10.70 -1.18
C ALA A 97 -5.96 9.21 -1.55
N ILE A 98 -5.28 8.41 -0.72
CA ILE A 98 -5.28 6.94 -0.84
C ILE A 98 -6.61 6.41 -0.28
N PRO A 99 -7.32 5.53 -1.01
CA PRO A 99 -8.56 4.92 -0.53
C PRO A 99 -8.38 4.21 0.82
N VAL A 100 -9.30 4.48 1.75
CA VAL A 100 -9.26 3.92 3.11
C VAL A 100 -9.74 2.46 3.09
N ALA A 101 -9.12 1.59 3.91
CA ALA A 101 -9.45 0.17 4.06
C ALA A 101 -9.44 -0.66 2.76
N GLY A 102 -8.73 -0.21 1.73
CA GLY A 102 -8.76 -0.76 0.39
C GLY A 102 -7.65 -1.75 0.01
N GLY A 103 -6.79 -2.22 0.92
CA GLY A 103 -5.64 -3.08 0.55
C GLY A 103 -4.46 -2.33 -0.10
N MET A 104 -4.49 -0.99 -0.12
CA MET A 104 -3.47 -0.11 -0.71
C MET A 104 -2.50 0.48 0.31
N ALA A 105 -2.57 0.06 1.56
CA ALA A 105 -1.69 0.45 2.67
C ALA A 105 -1.64 1.97 2.97
N GLY A 106 -2.77 2.71 2.82
CA GLY A 106 -2.82 4.15 3.10
C GLY A 106 -2.38 4.51 4.53
N GLY A 107 -2.78 3.74 5.56
CA GLY A 107 -2.31 3.96 6.92
C GLY A 107 -0.79 3.75 7.06
N SER A 108 -0.21 2.78 6.35
CA SER A 108 1.25 2.57 6.33
C SER A 108 1.98 3.71 5.64
N ALA A 109 1.40 4.28 4.58
CA ALA A 109 1.90 5.49 3.93
C ALA A 109 1.90 6.68 4.91
N ASP A 110 0.80 6.88 5.65
CA ASP A 110 0.70 7.93 6.68
C ASP A 110 1.78 7.77 7.75
N ALA A 111 1.99 6.54 8.24
CA ALA A 111 3.01 6.26 9.25
C ALA A 111 4.43 6.54 8.74
N ALA A 112 4.75 6.10 7.53
CA ALA A 112 6.05 6.33 6.91
C ALA A 112 6.31 7.83 6.69
N ALA A 113 5.32 8.56 6.16
CA ALA A 113 5.41 10.00 6.00
C ALA A 113 5.56 10.74 7.33
N ALA A 114 4.84 10.31 8.38
CA ALA A 114 4.95 10.89 9.71
C ALA A 114 6.35 10.67 10.30
N LEU A 115 6.93 9.47 10.18
CA LEU A 115 8.31 9.21 10.62
C LEU A 115 9.30 10.18 9.99
N VAL A 116 9.26 10.34 8.66
CA VAL A 116 10.16 11.24 7.93
C VAL A 116 9.90 12.72 8.29
N ALA A 117 8.64 13.15 8.38
CA ALA A 117 8.29 14.53 8.68
C ALA A 117 8.71 14.92 10.10
N LEU A 118 8.47 14.06 11.09
CA LEU A 118 8.83 14.28 12.49
C LEU A 118 10.34 14.22 12.70
N ASP A 119 11.05 13.31 12.03
CA ASP A 119 12.50 13.25 12.04
C ASP A 119 13.11 14.62 11.67
N ARG A 120 12.57 15.26 10.62
CA ARG A 120 12.98 16.58 10.17
C ARG A 120 12.58 17.70 11.12
N VAL A 121 11.35 17.68 11.63
CA VAL A 121 10.84 18.72 12.56
C VAL A 121 11.58 18.66 13.89
N TRP A 122 11.92 17.49 14.38
CA TRP A 122 12.68 17.30 15.62
C TRP A 122 14.20 17.42 15.44
N ASP A 123 14.70 17.44 14.19
CA ASP A 123 16.14 17.46 13.80
C ASP A 123 16.94 16.33 14.48
N VAL A 124 16.35 15.12 14.54
CA VAL A 124 16.94 13.98 15.26
C VAL A 124 17.83 13.12 14.36
N ARG A 125 17.69 13.17 13.05
CA ARG A 125 18.56 12.51 12.05
C ARG A 125 18.69 11.00 12.26
N THR A 126 17.56 10.34 12.35
CA THR A 126 17.49 8.88 12.46
C THR A 126 18.15 8.21 11.25
N SER A 127 18.93 7.17 11.47
CA SER A 127 19.50 6.40 10.37
C SER A 127 18.44 5.67 9.57
N ASP A 128 18.69 5.38 8.29
CA ASP A 128 17.74 4.63 7.45
C ASP A 128 17.46 3.24 8.05
N GLU A 129 18.47 2.60 8.65
CA GLU A 129 18.33 1.30 9.34
C GLU A 129 17.37 1.41 10.54
N ASP A 130 17.52 2.43 11.38
CA ASP A 130 16.65 2.65 12.53
C ASP A 130 15.24 3.04 12.10
N LEU A 131 15.07 3.88 11.04
CA LEU A 131 13.76 4.20 10.48
C LEU A 131 13.04 2.95 10.00
N LEU A 132 13.71 2.07 9.25
CA LEU A 132 13.16 0.79 8.81
C LEU A 132 12.81 -0.12 9.98
N ALA A 133 13.65 -0.17 11.02
CA ALA A 133 13.41 -0.97 12.23
C ALA A 133 12.18 -0.46 13.01
N ILE A 134 11.97 0.85 13.10
CA ILE A 134 10.77 1.47 13.70
C ILE A 134 9.55 1.19 12.81
N ALA A 135 9.69 1.34 11.51
CA ALA A 135 8.61 1.10 10.53
C ALA A 135 8.09 -0.35 10.62
N ALA A 136 8.98 -1.34 10.73
CA ALA A 136 8.61 -2.75 10.85
C ALA A 136 7.80 -3.07 12.13
N GLN A 137 7.94 -2.28 13.21
CA GLN A 137 7.14 -2.40 14.43
C GLN A 137 5.73 -1.83 14.26
N LEU A 138 5.52 -0.92 13.31
CA LEU A 138 4.23 -0.31 13.03
C LEU A 138 3.34 -1.20 12.17
N GLY A 139 3.93 -1.87 11.17
CA GLY A 139 3.21 -2.76 10.27
C GLY A 139 4.09 -3.24 9.12
N SER A 140 3.70 -4.34 8.48
CA SER A 140 4.49 -4.99 7.42
C SER A 140 4.70 -4.10 6.17
N ASP A 141 3.72 -3.24 5.84
CA ASP A 141 3.79 -2.39 4.65
C ASP A 141 4.50 -1.04 4.90
N VAL A 142 4.77 -0.68 6.18
CA VAL A 142 5.39 0.63 6.52
C VAL A 142 6.83 0.74 6.01
N PRO A 143 7.69 -0.29 6.12
CA PRO A 143 9.02 -0.26 5.52
C PRO A 143 9.00 -0.01 4.01
N PHE A 144 8.06 -0.65 3.29
CA PHE A 144 7.92 -0.41 1.86
C PHE A 144 7.48 1.02 1.55
N ALA A 145 6.58 1.61 2.33
CA ALA A 145 6.15 3.00 2.12
C ALA A 145 7.30 4.01 2.30
N LEU A 146 8.33 3.69 3.13
CA LEU A 146 9.57 4.48 3.19
C LEU A 146 10.43 4.31 1.95
N VAL A 147 10.57 3.08 1.46
CA VAL A 147 11.46 2.72 0.32
C VAL A 147 10.85 3.14 -1.01
N GLY A 148 9.59 2.80 -1.26
CA GLY A 148 8.90 3.04 -2.54
C GLY A 148 9.47 2.24 -3.70
N GLY A 149 9.21 2.72 -4.91
CA GLY A 149 9.65 2.04 -6.11
C GLY A 149 8.96 0.69 -6.32
N THR A 150 9.73 -0.28 -6.78
CA THR A 150 9.34 -1.71 -6.79
C THR A 150 10.29 -2.46 -5.88
N ALA A 151 9.78 -3.34 -5.01
CA ALA A 151 10.61 -4.06 -4.05
C ALA A 151 10.07 -5.46 -3.75
N VAL A 152 10.96 -6.41 -3.49
CA VAL A 152 10.61 -7.71 -2.92
C VAL A 152 10.42 -7.57 -1.41
N GLY A 153 9.31 -8.09 -0.90
CA GLY A 153 9.05 -8.23 0.53
C GLY A 153 9.07 -9.69 0.96
N THR A 154 9.75 -9.98 2.05
CA THR A 154 9.82 -11.32 2.66
C THR A 154 9.46 -11.27 4.15
N GLY A 155 9.51 -12.41 4.84
CA GLY A 155 9.03 -12.49 6.21
C GLY A 155 7.51 -12.44 6.26
N ARG A 156 6.93 -11.42 6.88
CA ARG A 156 5.50 -11.04 6.82
C ARG A 156 5.27 -9.91 5.79
N GLY A 157 6.29 -9.60 4.95
CA GLY A 157 6.36 -8.48 4.04
C GLY A 157 7.22 -7.30 4.54
N GLU A 158 7.70 -7.34 5.79
CA GLU A 158 8.45 -6.24 6.42
C GLU A 158 9.92 -6.16 6.03
N VAL A 159 10.50 -7.25 5.54
CA VAL A 159 11.88 -7.25 5.02
C VAL A 159 11.84 -6.88 3.56
N VAL A 160 12.24 -5.65 3.23
CA VAL A 160 12.04 -5.04 1.92
C VAL A 160 13.38 -4.85 1.20
N GLU A 161 13.50 -5.42 0.01
CA GLU A 161 14.67 -5.27 -0.85
C GLU A 161 14.28 -4.59 -2.18
N PRO A 162 14.81 -3.39 -2.49
CA PRO A 162 14.50 -2.69 -3.74
C PRO A 162 14.89 -3.51 -4.98
N VAL A 163 14.05 -3.42 -6.01
CA VAL A 163 14.24 -4.04 -7.32
C VAL A 163 14.43 -2.97 -8.38
N ALA A 164 15.36 -3.18 -9.29
CA ALA A 164 15.51 -2.33 -10.46
C ALA A 164 14.27 -2.47 -11.36
N ASP A 165 13.50 -1.40 -11.45
CA ASP A 165 12.32 -1.28 -12.30
C ASP A 165 12.46 0.00 -13.13
N HIS A 166 12.64 -0.17 -14.44
CA HIS A 166 12.82 0.92 -15.40
C HIS A 166 11.56 1.13 -16.25
N GLY A 167 10.49 0.37 -15.97
CA GLY A 167 9.20 0.51 -16.63
C GLY A 167 8.42 1.73 -16.13
N THR A 168 7.37 2.06 -16.86
CA THR A 168 6.29 2.91 -16.37
C THR A 168 5.01 2.12 -16.57
N TRP A 169 4.42 1.69 -15.46
CA TRP A 169 3.24 0.84 -15.46
C TRP A 169 2.01 1.70 -15.18
N TRP A 170 0.94 1.48 -15.94
CA TRP A 170 -0.30 2.22 -15.81
C TRP A 170 -1.40 1.32 -15.24
N TRP A 171 -2.05 1.83 -14.22
CA TRP A 171 -3.04 1.12 -13.43
C TRP A 171 -4.35 1.87 -13.39
N VAL A 172 -5.45 1.14 -13.53
CA VAL A 172 -6.77 1.60 -13.09
C VAL A 172 -7.02 0.96 -11.74
N VAL A 173 -7.46 1.76 -10.79
CA VAL A 173 -7.72 1.35 -9.40
C VAL A 173 -9.18 1.59 -9.10
N VAL A 174 -9.87 0.54 -8.68
CA VAL A 174 -11.28 0.58 -8.30
C VAL A 174 -11.39 0.15 -6.84
N PRO A 175 -11.50 1.10 -5.90
CA PRO A 175 -11.77 0.81 -4.49
C PRO A 175 -13.19 0.27 -4.32
N SER A 176 -13.42 -0.42 -3.21
CA SER A 176 -14.76 -0.86 -2.80
C SER A 176 -15.22 -0.05 -1.59
N ASP A 177 -16.49 0.32 -1.55
CA ASP A 177 -17.13 1.00 -0.41
C ASP A 177 -17.33 0.06 0.79
N GLU A 178 -17.35 -1.26 0.56
CA GLU A 178 -17.44 -2.27 1.59
C GLU A 178 -16.07 -2.86 1.90
N GLY A 179 -15.65 -2.78 3.15
CA GLY A 179 -14.37 -3.32 3.61
C GLY A 179 -14.30 -4.85 3.54
N LEU A 180 -13.09 -5.37 3.45
CA LEU A 180 -12.79 -6.80 3.58
C LEU A 180 -11.70 -7.00 4.65
N SER A 181 -11.99 -7.83 5.65
CA SER A 181 -11.08 -8.05 6.76
C SER A 181 -9.88 -8.90 6.34
N THR A 182 -8.67 -8.33 6.36
CA THR A 182 -7.43 -9.06 6.06
C THR A 182 -7.30 -10.37 6.86
N PRO A 183 -7.52 -10.40 8.20
CA PRO A 183 -7.51 -11.67 8.94
C PRO A 183 -8.57 -12.67 8.49
N ALA A 184 -9.72 -12.21 7.98
CA ALA A 184 -10.75 -13.11 7.47
C ALA A 184 -10.30 -13.77 6.16
N VAL A 185 -9.67 -13.02 5.27
CA VAL A 185 -9.16 -13.54 3.98
C VAL A 185 -8.05 -14.58 4.22
N TYR A 186 -7.11 -14.33 5.15
CA TYR A 186 -6.07 -15.31 5.49
C TYR A 186 -6.66 -16.58 6.11
N ARG A 187 -7.62 -16.49 7.05
CA ARG A 187 -8.29 -17.68 7.59
C ARG A 187 -9.02 -18.45 6.49
N HIS A 188 -9.65 -17.75 5.57
CA HIS A 188 -10.33 -18.39 4.45
C HIS A 188 -9.34 -19.04 3.47
N PHE A 189 -8.16 -18.44 3.27
CA PHE A 189 -7.05 -19.08 2.56
C PHE A 189 -6.66 -20.41 3.22
N ASP A 190 -6.51 -20.47 4.54
CA ASP A 190 -6.17 -21.70 5.27
C ASP A 190 -7.26 -22.77 5.12
N GLU A 191 -8.53 -22.36 5.11
CA GLU A 191 -9.66 -23.27 4.90
C GLU A 191 -9.71 -23.84 3.48
N MET A 192 -9.43 -23.00 2.48
CA MET A 192 -9.44 -23.39 1.06
C MET A 192 -8.19 -24.22 0.67
N PHE A 193 -7.05 -23.94 1.29
CA PHE A 193 -5.75 -24.53 0.96
C PHE A 193 -5.07 -25.17 2.17
N PRO A 194 -5.69 -26.20 2.81
CA PRO A 194 -5.15 -26.81 4.03
C PRO A 194 -3.78 -27.47 3.83
N ASP A 195 -3.44 -27.81 2.59
CA ASP A 195 -2.16 -28.41 2.19
C ASP A 195 -1.20 -27.38 1.55
N ALA A 196 -1.40 -26.07 1.83
CA ALA A 196 -0.49 -25.03 1.34
C ALA A 196 0.97 -25.35 1.72
N ALA A 197 1.90 -25.05 0.80
CA ALA A 197 3.32 -25.27 1.06
C ALA A 197 3.81 -24.38 2.23
N PRO A 198 4.75 -24.85 3.07
CA PRO A 198 5.33 -24.04 4.12
C PRO A 198 5.98 -22.75 3.61
N GLU A 199 6.64 -22.83 2.44
CA GLU A 199 7.27 -21.67 1.80
C GLU A 199 6.35 -21.14 0.69
N PRO A 200 6.21 -19.80 0.58
CA PRO A 200 5.42 -19.16 -0.47
C PRO A 200 6.06 -19.36 -1.85
N CYS A 201 5.25 -19.27 -2.91
CA CYS A 201 5.77 -19.30 -4.27
C CYS A 201 6.71 -18.11 -4.53
N GLY A 202 7.78 -18.35 -5.29
CA GLY A 202 8.78 -17.33 -5.63
C GLY A 202 8.29 -16.37 -6.70
N ALA A 203 8.94 -15.20 -6.81
CA ALA A 203 8.59 -14.12 -7.72
C ALA A 203 9.49 -14.00 -8.96
N ASP A 204 10.35 -14.97 -9.24
CA ASP A 204 11.40 -14.87 -10.28
C ASP A 204 10.83 -14.54 -11.67
N ALA A 205 9.71 -15.16 -12.06
CA ALA A 205 9.04 -14.91 -13.33
C ALA A 205 8.53 -13.44 -13.40
N LEU A 206 8.00 -12.92 -12.30
CA LEU A 206 7.54 -11.55 -12.22
C LEU A 206 8.71 -10.57 -12.29
N LEU A 207 9.81 -10.81 -11.58
CA LEU A 207 11.00 -9.96 -11.61
C LEU A 207 11.60 -9.90 -13.01
N ALA A 208 11.62 -11.03 -13.74
CA ALA A 208 12.03 -11.06 -15.14
C ALA A 208 11.09 -10.25 -16.06
N ALA A 209 9.79 -10.27 -15.80
CA ALA A 209 8.81 -9.47 -16.54
C ALA A 209 8.97 -7.97 -16.25
N VAL A 210 9.14 -7.56 -15.00
CA VAL A 210 9.44 -6.18 -14.60
C VAL A 210 10.69 -5.66 -15.32
N ALA A 211 11.77 -6.45 -15.33
CA ALA A 211 13.01 -6.09 -16.02
C ALA A 211 12.85 -5.96 -17.55
N SER A 212 11.83 -6.60 -18.14
CA SER A 212 11.56 -6.52 -19.58
C SER A 212 10.90 -5.21 -20.03
N CYS A 213 10.30 -4.45 -19.10
CA CYS A 213 9.48 -3.26 -19.36
C CYS A 213 8.32 -3.51 -20.35
N ASP A 214 7.84 -4.74 -20.46
CA ASP A 214 6.74 -5.16 -21.34
C ASP A 214 5.46 -5.42 -20.53
N PRO A 215 4.41 -4.60 -20.68
CA PRO A 215 3.19 -4.75 -19.88
C PRO A 215 2.43 -6.05 -20.17
N HIS A 216 2.56 -6.62 -21.38
CA HIS A 216 1.94 -7.90 -21.69
C HIS A 216 2.61 -9.04 -20.94
N ARG A 217 3.95 -9.04 -20.91
CA ARG A 217 4.70 -10.02 -20.10
C ARG A 217 4.41 -9.89 -18.61
N LEU A 218 4.28 -8.65 -18.12
CA LEU A 218 3.91 -8.40 -16.74
C LEU A 218 2.50 -8.95 -16.45
N ALA A 219 1.53 -8.69 -17.33
CA ALA A 219 0.15 -9.17 -17.20
C ALA A 219 0.05 -10.70 -17.04
N ASP A 220 0.88 -11.45 -17.77
CA ASP A 220 0.87 -12.92 -17.76
C ASP A 220 1.32 -13.53 -16.43
N VAL A 221 2.10 -12.79 -15.63
CA VAL A 221 2.74 -13.28 -14.41
C VAL A 221 2.31 -12.59 -13.13
N LEU A 222 1.38 -11.62 -13.20
CA LEU A 222 0.76 -11.05 -12.02
C LEU A 222 0.05 -12.13 -11.20
N HIS A 223 0.29 -12.15 -9.88
CA HIS A 223 -0.16 -13.24 -9.03
C HIS A 223 -0.54 -12.77 -7.62
N ASN A 224 -1.62 -13.35 -7.08
CA ASN A 224 -2.02 -13.13 -5.70
C ASN A 224 -2.74 -14.37 -5.15
N ASP A 225 -2.11 -15.09 -4.24
CA ASP A 225 -2.67 -16.28 -3.58
C ASP A 225 -3.95 -15.95 -2.78
N LEU A 226 -4.10 -14.71 -2.29
CA LEU A 226 -5.29 -14.28 -1.56
C LEU A 226 -6.46 -13.90 -2.48
N GLN A 227 -6.27 -13.87 -3.82
CA GLN A 227 -7.33 -13.46 -4.73
C GLN A 227 -8.54 -14.39 -4.70
N LEU A 228 -8.32 -15.70 -4.77
CA LEU A 228 -9.42 -16.67 -4.72
C LEU A 228 -10.17 -16.62 -3.38
N PRO A 229 -9.51 -16.62 -2.21
CA PRO A 229 -10.19 -16.42 -0.93
C PRO A 229 -10.97 -15.10 -0.83
N ALA A 230 -10.41 -14.01 -1.35
CA ALA A 230 -11.09 -12.72 -1.37
C ALA A 230 -12.34 -12.74 -2.25
N ILE A 231 -12.28 -13.36 -3.43
CA ILE A 231 -13.41 -13.49 -4.35
C ILE A 231 -14.47 -14.44 -3.78
N ASP A 232 -14.11 -15.52 -3.10
CA ASP A 232 -15.08 -16.43 -2.49
C ASP A 232 -15.87 -15.73 -1.36
N LEU A 233 -15.19 -14.88 -0.56
CA LEU A 233 -15.85 -14.03 0.43
C LEU A 233 -16.64 -12.86 -0.18
N ARG A 234 -16.22 -12.35 -1.33
CA ARG A 234 -16.76 -11.19 -2.03
C ARG A 234 -16.81 -11.45 -3.55
N PRO A 235 -17.84 -12.16 -4.04
CA PRO A 235 -17.96 -12.53 -5.47
C PRO A 235 -17.97 -11.35 -6.44
N ASP A 236 -18.47 -10.21 -6.00
CA ASP A 236 -18.46 -8.95 -6.75
C ASP A 236 -17.06 -8.50 -7.21
N LEU A 237 -16.00 -8.86 -6.45
CA LEU A 237 -14.61 -8.58 -6.86
C LEU A 237 -14.23 -9.39 -8.11
N GLY A 238 -14.70 -10.62 -8.22
CA GLY A 238 -14.51 -11.45 -9.41
C GLY A 238 -15.25 -10.86 -10.62
N GLU A 239 -16.51 -10.45 -10.44
CA GLU A 239 -17.30 -9.80 -11.47
C GLU A 239 -16.65 -8.51 -11.97
N LEU A 240 -16.09 -7.70 -11.05
CA LEU A 240 -15.35 -6.49 -11.38
C LEU A 240 -14.06 -6.80 -12.18
N ILE A 241 -13.30 -7.84 -11.79
CA ILE A 241 -12.10 -8.26 -12.52
C ILE A 241 -12.46 -8.68 -13.95
N ASP A 242 -13.49 -9.50 -14.11
CA ASP A 242 -13.98 -9.93 -15.43
C ASP A 242 -14.46 -8.74 -16.26
N ARG A 243 -15.17 -7.81 -15.65
CA ARG A 243 -15.63 -6.57 -16.30
C ARG A 243 -14.47 -5.73 -16.79
N GLY A 244 -13.46 -5.47 -15.94
CA GLY A 244 -12.29 -4.67 -16.30
C GLY A 244 -11.48 -5.29 -17.44
N GLN A 245 -11.29 -6.61 -17.42
CA GLN A 245 -10.63 -7.33 -18.53
C GLN A 245 -11.51 -7.32 -19.79
N GLY A 246 -12.82 -7.43 -19.63
CA GLY A 246 -13.79 -7.37 -20.75
C GLY A 246 -13.82 -6.02 -21.46
N VAL A 247 -13.47 -4.90 -20.80
CA VAL A 247 -13.34 -3.58 -21.41
C VAL A 247 -11.91 -3.26 -21.87
N GLY A 248 -11.00 -4.24 -21.80
CA GLY A 248 -9.70 -4.22 -22.45
C GLY A 248 -8.49 -4.14 -21.54
N ALA A 249 -8.63 -4.07 -20.21
CA ALA A 249 -7.47 -4.13 -19.33
C ALA A 249 -6.64 -5.41 -19.59
N LEU A 250 -5.32 -5.31 -19.53
CA LEU A 250 -4.42 -6.45 -19.79
C LEU A 250 -4.58 -7.55 -18.73
N ARG A 251 -4.71 -7.15 -17.48
CA ARG A 251 -4.92 -8.05 -16.33
C ARG A 251 -5.58 -7.28 -15.19
N GLY A 252 -6.56 -7.91 -14.54
CA GLY A 252 -7.13 -7.46 -13.27
C GLY A 252 -6.72 -8.37 -12.13
N LEU A 253 -6.52 -7.81 -10.94
CA LEU A 253 -6.27 -8.56 -9.72
C LEU A 253 -6.74 -7.79 -8.48
N VAL A 254 -6.99 -8.52 -7.39
CA VAL A 254 -7.21 -7.95 -6.06
C VAL A 254 -5.87 -7.47 -5.50
N SER A 255 -5.80 -6.26 -4.95
CA SER A 255 -4.61 -5.72 -4.29
C SER A 255 -4.49 -6.25 -2.86
N GLY A 256 -3.46 -7.06 -2.60
CA GLY A 256 -3.26 -7.70 -1.29
C GLY A 256 -4.44 -8.59 -0.91
N SER A 257 -4.98 -8.41 0.29
CA SER A 257 -6.21 -9.08 0.73
C SER A 257 -7.50 -8.42 0.21
N GLY A 258 -7.40 -7.36 -0.58
CA GLY A 258 -8.52 -6.58 -1.09
C GLY A 258 -9.12 -5.60 -0.06
N PRO A 259 -10.30 -5.04 -0.37
CA PRO A 259 -11.15 -5.33 -1.53
C PRO A 259 -10.84 -4.52 -2.81
N THR A 260 -9.85 -3.65 -2.83
CA THR A 260 -9.52 -2.89 -4.05
C THR A 260 -9.11 -3.83 -5.18
N CYS A 261 -9.70 -3.64 -6.36
CA CYS A 261 -9.23 -4.25 -7.60
C CYS A 261 -8.36 -3.28 -8.38
N VAL A 262 -7.28 -3.79 -8.98
CA VAL A 262 -6.36 -3.02 -9.81
C VAL A 262 -6.22 -3.67 -11.19
N PHE A 263 -6.07 -2.85 -12.21
CA PHE A 263 -6.04 -3.30 -13.60
C PHE A 263 -4.82 -2.74 -14.31
N LEU A 264 -3.96 -3.61 -14.79
CA LEU A 264 -2.81 -3.22 -15.61
C LEU A 264 -3.28 -2.81 -17.00
N CYS A 265 -2.77 -1.68 -17.46
CA CYS A 265 -3.02 -1.12 -18.77
C CYS A 265 -1.71 -0.90 -19.54
N GLU A 266 -1.80 -0.88 -20.88
CA GLU A 266 -0.66 -0.77 -21.77
C GLU A 266 -0.01 0.64 -21.74
N SER A 267 -0.84 1.68 -21.51
CA SER A 267 -0.43 3.08 -21.55
C SER A 267 -1.38 3.96 -20.74
N ALA A 268 -0.99 5.23 -20.57
CA ALA A 268 -1.83 6.25 -19.93
C ALA A 268 -3.21 6.41 -20.63
N ASP A 269 -3.19 6.46 -21.97
CA ASP A 269 -4.43 6.63 -22.75
C ASP A 269 -5.31 5.39 -22.66
N HIS A 270 -4.72 4.20 -22.66
CA HIS A 270 -5.42 2.95 -22.43
C HIS A 270 -6.05 2.91 -21.03
N ALA A 271 -5.29 3.28 -19.98
CA ALA A 271 -5.81 3.35 -18.62
C ALA A 271 -7.01 4.31 -18.50
N ARG A 272 -6.95 5.49 -19.13
CA ARG A 272 -8.08 6.43 -19.16
C ARG A 272 -9.31 5.84 -19.86
N SER A 273 -9.12 5.09 -20.96
CA SER A 273 -10.21 4.44 -21.68
C SER A 273 -10.89 3.35 -20.84
N VAL A 274 -10.09 2.51 -20.17
CA VAL A 274 -10.61 1.47 -19.27
C VAL A 274 -11.33 2.11 -18.08
N ALA A 275 -10.74 3.15 -17.47
CA ALA A 275 -11.35 3.87 -16.36
C ALA A 275 -12.71 4.46 -16.74
N ALA A 276 -12.79 5.18 -17.86
CA ALA A 276 -14.05 5.76 -18.35
C ALA A 276 -15.17 4.71 -18.61
N SER A 277 -14.78 3.47 -18.93
CA SER A 277 -15.72 2.37 -19.09
C SER A 277 -16.22 1.83 -17.75
N LEU A 278 -15.35 1.77 -16.74
CA LEU A 278 -15.68 1.30 -15.40
C LEU A 278 -16.43 2.35 -14.55
N GLU A 279 -16.22 3.64 -14.78
CA GLU A 279 -16.94 4.76 -14.13
C GLU A 279 -18.47 4.71 -14.38
N GLN A 280 -18.93 3.97 -15.38
CA GLN A 280 -20.36 3.78 -15.63
C GLN A 280 -21.05 2.96 -14.54
N ASP A 281 -20.31 2.06 -13.90
CA ASP A 281 -20.84 1.09 -12.93
C ASP A 281 -20.24 1.31 -11.52
N HIS A 282 -19.13 2.08 -11.39
CA HIS A 282 -18.42 2.29 -10.13
C HIS A 282 -18.26 3.78 -9.82
N PRO A 283 -18.60 4.22 -8.59
CA PRO A 283 -18.61 5.64 -8.22
C PRO A 283 -17.21 6.25 -8.14
N LEU A 284 -16.19 5.43 -7.90
CA LEU A 284 -14.80 5.86 -7.80
C LEU A 284 -13.89 4.95 -8.61
N VAL A 285 -13.28 5.51 -9.64
CA VAL A 285 -12.26 4.87 -10.48
C VAL A 285 -11.09 5.82 -10.60
N LEU A 286 -9.90 5.36 -10.25
CA LEU A 286 -8.69 6.17 -10.23
C LEU A 286 -7.70 5.64 -11.26
N VAL A 287 -6.89 6.53 -11.83
CA VAL A 287 -5.77 6.17 -12.71
C VAL A 287 -4.48 6.53 -12.01
N ALA A 288 -3.56 5.60 -11.94
CA ALA A 288 -2.27 5.80 -11.35
C ALA A 288 -1.16 5.21 -12.22
N ASN A 289 0.04 5.77 -12.10
CA ASN A 289 1.25 5.16 -12.67
C ASN A 289 2.21 4.77 -11.55
N GLY A 290 3.12 3.88 -11.86
CA GLY A 290 4.23 3.46 -11.01
C GLY A 290 5.40 2.93 -11.86
N PRO A 291 6.56 2.71 -11.25
CA PRO A 291 6.86 2.97 -9.83
C PRO A 291 7.02 4.46 -9.52
N VAL A 292 6.76 4.84 -8.25
CA VAL A 292 7.03 6.17 -7.73
C VAL A 292 7.89 6.10 -6.46
N ALA A 293 8.50 7.22 -6.07
CA ALA A 293 9.33 7.28 -4.86
C ALA A 293 8.53 6.97 -3.60
N GLY A 294 9.17 6.41 -2.57
CA GLY A 294 8.64 6.27 -1.23
C GLY A 294 8.41 7.60 -0.53
N ALA A 295 8.29 7.57 0.79
CA ALA A 295 8.06 8.79 1.57
C ALA A 295 9.17 9.83 1.33
N HIS A 296 8.81 11.00 0.81
CA HIS A 296 9.74 12.06 0.44
C HIS A 296 9.20 13.45 0.74
N LEU A 297 10.12 14.39 0.97
CA LEU A 297 9.79 15.80 1.19
C LEU A 297 9.12 16.42 -0.03
N VAL A 298 8.09 17.23 0.21
CA VAL A 298 7.42 18.03 -0.81
C VAL A 298 7.63 19.51 -0.48
N GLU A 299 8.16 20.26 -1.44
CA GLU A 299 8.21 21.71 -1.39
C GLU A 299 7.02 22.26 -2.18
N TYR A 300 6.09 22.91 -1.50
CA TYR A 300 5.06 23.70 -2.17
C TYR A 300 5.67 25.06 -2.51
N ALA A 301 5.75 25.37 -3.80
CA ALA A 301 6.23 26.66 -4.31
C ALA A 301 5.24 27.80 -4.06
#